data_bcf29f1b4a40c54df41311f049be7ace
#
_entry.id   bcf29f1b4a40c54df41311f049be7ace
#
_cell.length_a   1.000
_cell.length_b   1.000
_cell.length_c   1.000
_cell.angle_alpha   90.00
_cell.angle_beta   90.00
_cell.angle_gamma   90.00
#
_symmetry.space_group_name_H-M   'P 1'
#
loop_
_entity.id
_entity.type
_entity.pdbx_description
1 polymer ?
#
loop_
_entity_poly.entity_id
_entity_poly.type
_entity_poly.pdbx_seq_one_letter_code
_entity_poly.pdbx_strand_id
1 'polypeptide(L)'
;AQTLFVGRVSLNVLEESAIGVIGTYGDPLSNVDNSLVGVDFRYLNTRLRNGKTLEGAAWYQQSDTPGLDGDDAAFGFSLKAPNSAGWNGELGFREVQRNFNPALGFVNQADVQSIYGTVAHTWRRDWRHVRSVTSGVSGRRVQTIGGELDNEELRFNVVDIVNHTGDSLSATYMTFGEQLAQPFEISEGVFIPAGRYDWNRYCVRVGTGEHRAVSVFGWACDGDFYDGTRRSTGPRVTWRPNKHLALQASYQVNDIDLPYGSFVTRQATLQADLAFTSTWYWENLVQYDNVSDSLGINSIMRWVPLAGRELVLVVNREFTDPLEQRDFNSSFGETAMKFHYTFRF
;
A
#
# COMPACT_ATOMS: atom_id res chain seq x y z
N ALA A 1 -23.74 6.71 -26.68
CA ALA A 1 -22.95 7.61 -25.82
C ALA A 1 -23.34 7.28 -24.39
N GLN A 2 -22.37 7.00 -23.57
CA GLN A 2 -22.57 6.66 -22.16
C GLN A 2 -22.44 7.94 -21.33
N THR A 3 -23.37 8.13 -20.38
CA THR A 3 -23.33 9.30 -19.47
C THR A 3 -22.71 8.85 -18.16
N LEU A 4 -21.60 9.46 -17.78
CA LEU A 4 -20.94 9.24 -16.51
C LEU A 4 -20.96 10.54 -15.70
N PHE A 5 -21.36 10.45 -14.43
CA PHE A 5 -21.44 11.61 -13.54
C PHE A 5 -20.82 11.27 -12.19
N VAL A 6 -20.03 12.20 -11.66
CA VAL A 6 -19.53 12.18 -10.28
C VAL A 6 -19.69 13.57 -9.68
N GLY A 7 -20.35 13.65 -8.55
CA GLY A 7 -20.53 14.89 -7.79
C GLY A 7 -20.22 14.67 -6.32
N ARG A 8 -19.50 15.62 -5.70
CA ARG A 8 -19.20 15.62 -4.27
C ARG A 8 -19.34 17.03 -3.71
N VAL A 9 -19.99 17.12 -2.56
CA VAL A 9 -20.08 18.36 -1.77
C VAL A 9 -19.57 18.05 -0.37
N SER A 10 -18.77 18.95 0.19
CA SER A 10 -18.31 18.86 1.57
C SER A 10 -18.45 20.19 2.27
N LEU A 11 -18.82 20.13 3.55
CA LEU A 11 -18.98 21.31 4.42
C LEU A 11 -18.10 21.13 5.65
N ASN A 12 -17.39 22.19 6.00
CA ASN A 12 -16.69 22.22 7.26
C ASN A 12 -17.72 22.40 8.38
N VAL A 13 -17.63 21.57 9.40
CA VAL A 13 -18.48 21.58 10.58
C VAL A 13 -17.60 21.50 11.82
N LEU A 14 -18.10 22.03 12.93
CA LEU A 14 -17.27 22.22 14.12
C LEU A 14 -16.05 23.09 13.77
N GLU A 15 -14.97 23.01 14.56
CA GLU A 15 -13.79 23.84 14.30
C GLU A 15 -12.83 23.25 13.25
N GLU A 16 -12.71 21.91 13.19
CA GLU A 16 -11.69 21.21 12.38
C GLU A 16 -12.27 20.00 11.65
N SER A 17 -13.58 19.82 11.67
CA SER A 17 -14.28 18.62 11.15
C SER A 17 -14.99 18.90 9.84
N ALA A 18 -15.40 17.86 9.14
CA ALA A 18 -16.15 18.00 7.88
C ALA A 18 -17.19 16.90 7.71
N ILE A 19 -18.28 17.23 7.01
CA ILE A 19 -19.27 16.29 6.52
C ILE A 19 -19.29 16.35 4.99
N GLY A 20 -19.41 15.19 4.34
CA GLY A 20 -19.44 15.08 2.89
C GLY A 20 -20.62 14.26 2.39
N VAL A 21 -21.05 14.57 1.17
CA VAL A 21 -22.01 13.78 0.41
C VAL A 21 -21.44 13.56 -0.98
N ILE A 22 -21.53 12.34 -1.50
CA ILE A 22 -21.09 11.96 -2.84
C ILE A 22 -22.25 11.29 -3.58
N GLY A 23 -22.35 11.54 -4.86
CA GLY A 23 -23.22 10.82 -5.79
C GLY A 23 -22.49 10.48 -7.07
N THR A 24 -22.70 9.28 -7.60
CA THR A 24 -22.19 8.86 -8.90
C THR A 24 -23.31 8.23 -9.73
N TYR A 25 -23.19 8.29 -11.04
CA TYR A 25 -24.11 7.66 -11.98
C TYR A 25 -23.36 7.17 -13.22
N GLY A 26 -23.75 5.98 -13.71
CA GLY A 26 -23.24 5.32 -14.90
C GLY A 26 -22.18 4.28 -14.61
N ASP A 27 -21.98 3.36 -15.57
CA ASP A 27 -21.00 2.29 -15.53
C ASP A 27 -20.10 2.37 -16.78
N PRO A 28 -18.80 2.60 -16.66
CA PRO A 28 -17.89 2.73 -17.81
C PRO A 28 -17.63 1.40 -18.53
N LEU A 29 -17.94 0.25 -17.93
CA LEU A 29 -17.66 -1.07 -18.47
C LEU A 29 -18.88 -1.75 -19.09
N SER A 30 -20.08 -1.29 -18.74
CA SER A 30 -21.33 -1.84 -19.24
C SER A 30 -22.30 -0.74 -19.65
N ASN A 31 -23.40 -1.08 -20.35
CA ASN A 31 -24.48 -0.16 -20.65
C ASN A 31 -25.60 -0.23 -19.59
N VAL A 32 -25.30 -0.80 -18.43
CA VAL A 32 -26.26 -0.91 -17.32
C VAL A 32 -26.21 0.36 -16.49
N ASP A 33 -27.37 0.86 -16.11
CA ASP A 33 -27.47 1.97 -15.17
C ASP A 33 -26.93 1.53 -13.79
N ASN A 34 -26.03 2.33 -13.23
CA ASN A 34 -25.55 2.17 -11.87
C ASN A 34 -25.59 3.53 -11.19
N SER A 35 -26.00 3.57 -9.96
CA SER A 35 -25.93 4.78 -9.15
C SER A 35 -25.36 4.47 -7.76
N LEU A 36 -24.73 5.47 -7.16
CA LEU A 36 -24.24 5.39 -5.79
C LEU A 36 -24.49 6.71 -5.08
N VAL A 37 -24.92 6.61 -3.84
CA VAL A 37 -25.01 7.74 -2.91
C VAL A 37 -24.23 7.40 -1.65
N GLY A 38 -23.49 8.37 -1.12
CA GLY A 38 -22.73 8.17 0.10
C GLY A 38 -22.65 9.43 0.95
N VAL A 39 -22.49 9.22 2.26
CA VAL A 39 -22.26 10.26 3.24
C VAL A 39 -21.02 9.92 4.04
N ASP A 40 -20.26 10.93 4.44
CA ASP A 40 -19.11 10.75 5.32
C ASP A 40 -19.01 11.89 6.33
N PHE A 41 -18.47 11.55 7.49
CA PHE A 41 -18.13 12.49 8.54
C PHE A 41 -16.67 12.28 8.96
N ARG A 42 -15.90 13.36 8.99
CA ARG A 42 -14.53 13.40 9.48
C ARG A 42 -14.46 14.31 10.70
N TYR A 43 -14.13 13.72 11.82
CA TYR A 43 -13.82 14.43 13.05
C TYR A 43 -12.31 14.66 13.15
N LEU A 44 -11.90 15.88 13.43
CA LEU A 44 -10.52 16.23 13.76
C LEU A 44 -10.53 17.15 14.97
N ASN A 45 -9.68 16.84 15.93
CA ASN A 45 -9.41 17.72 17.08
C ASN A 45 -7.91 17.68 17.39
N THR A 46 -7.22 18.75 17.02
CA THR A 46 -5.78 18.94 17.27
C THR A 46 -5.49 19.67 18.59
N ARG A 47 -6.54 20.05 19.33
CA ARG A 47 -6.47 20.90 20.53
C ARG A 47 -6.73 20.15 21.84
N LEU A 48 -6.60 18.83 21.81
CA LEU A 48 -6.71 18.05 23.05
C LEU A 48 -5.62 18.44 24.04
N ARG A 49 -5.90 18.14 25.32
CA ARG A 49 -4.95 18.41 26.40
C ARG A 49 -3.56 17.84 26.07
N ASN A 50 -2.53 18.65 26.36
CA ASN A 50 -1.11 18.34 26.09
C ASN A 50 -0.76 18.23 24.58
N GLY A 51 -1.48 18.95 23.70
CA GLY A 51 -1.20 18.95 22.26
C GLY A 51 -1.46 17.60 21.56
N LYS A 52 -2.36 16.80 22.13
CA LYS A 52 -2.77 15.54 21.53
C LYS A 52 -3.79 15.76 20.42
N THR A 53 -3.79 14.85 19.46
CA THR A 53 -4.72 14.85 18.34
C THR A 53 -5.61 13.61 18.41
N LEU A 54 -6.89 13.81 18.08
CA LEU A 54 -7.85 12.72 17.85
C LEU A 54 -8.50 12.94 16.50
N GLU A 55 -8.51 11.88 15.71
CA GLU A 55 -9.17 11.80 14.42
C GLU A 55 -10.26 10.74 14.48
N GLY A 56 -11.41 11.01 13.87
CA GLY A 56 -12.49 10.03 13.69
C GLY A 56 -13.01 10.11 12.27
N ALA A 57 -13.43 8.99 11.73
CA ALA A 57 -14.15 8.95 10.46
C ALA A 57 -15.30 7.95 10.57
N ALA A 58 -16.43 8.30 9.95
CA ALA A 58 -17.55 7.39 9.74
C ALA A 58 -18.10 7.66 8.34
N TRP A 59 -18.48 6.61 7.63
CA TRP A 59 -19.00 6.74 6.29
C TRP A 59 -20.00 5.63 6.00
N TYR A 60 -20.96 5.93 5.12
CA TYR A 60 -21.92 4.99 4.58
C TYR A 60 -22.10 5.27 3.10
N GLN A 61 -22.14 4.23 2.29
CA GLN A 61 -22.42 4.29 0.86
C GLN A 61 -23.40 3.19 0.50
N GLN A 62 -24.27 3.48 -0.45
CA GLN A 62 -25.20 2.52 -1.02
C GLN A 62 -25.17 2.64 -2.54
N SER A 63 -25.08 1.52 -3.22
CA SER A 63 -25.16 1.43 -4.68
C SER A 63 -26.52 0.89 -5.10
N ASP A 64 -26.95 1.26 -6.28
CA ASP A 64 -28.12 0.69 -6.94
C ASP A 64 -27.69 0.21 -8.32
N THR A 65 -27.76 -1.08 -8.54
CA THR A 65 -27.36 -1.75 -9.79
C THR A 65 -28.50 -2.66 -10.23
N PRO A 66 -29.08 -2.47 -11.42
CA PRO A 66 -30.19 -3.31 -11.90
C PRO A 66 -29.85 -4.81 -11.86
N GLY A 67 -30.72 -5.58 -11.23
CA GLY A 67 -30.56 -7.03 -11.06
C GLY A 67 -29.78 -7.45 -9.81
N LEU A 68 -29.35 -6.51 -8.96
CA LEU A 68 -28.74 -6.76 -7.66
C LEU A 68 -29.61 -6.10 -6.59
N ASP A 69 -30.42 -6.87 -5.87
CA ASP A 69 -31.33 -6.37 -4.84
C ASP A 69 -30.81 -6.71 -3.44
N GLY A 70 -30.74 -5.69 -2.57
CA GLY A 70 -30.29 -5.83 -1.18
C GLY A 70 -28.80 -6.13 -1.03
N ASP A 71 -28.30 -6.05 0.20
CA ASP A 71 -26.86 -6.23 0.51
C ASP A 71 -25.94 -5.36 -0.39
N ASP A 72 -26.37 -4.14 -0.68
CA ASP A 72 -25.78 -3.22 -1.64
C ASP A 72 -25.08 -2.02 -0.98
N ALA A 73 -24.85 -2.10 0.32
CA ALA A 73 -24.20 -1.05 1.10
C ALA A 73 -22.75 -1.38 1.44
N ALA A 74 -21.97 -0.31 1.66
CA ALA A 74 -20.68 -0.38 2.33
C ALA A 74 -20.59 0.73 3.36
N PHE A 75 -20.03 0.43 4.53
CA PHE A 75 -19.88 1.39 5.61
C PHE A 75 -18.68 1.08 6.50
N GLY A 76 -18.28 2.07 7.26
CA GLY A 76 -17.21 1.88 8.20
C GLY A 76 -17.00 3.07 9.12
N PHE A 77 -16.20 2.83 10.15
CA PHE A 77 -15.75 3.88 11.05
C PHE A 77 -14.31 3.63 11.48
N SER A 78 -13.63 4.68 11.87
CA SER A 78 -12.32 4.61 12.51
C SER A 78 -12.15 5.69 13.56
N LEU A 79 -11.32 5.41 14.55
CA LEU A 79 -10.87 6.34 15.56
C LEU A 79 -9.36 6.21 15.68
N LYS A 80 -8.63 7.34 15.60
CA LYS A 80 -7.18 7.38 15.56
C LYS A 80 -6.64 8.46 16.49
N ALA A 81 -5.61 8.13 17.23
CA ALA A 81 -4.80 9.04 18.03
C ALA A 81 -3.36 9.08 17.45
N PRO A 82 -3.08 9.92 16.42
CA PRO A 82 -1.82 9.90 15.68
C PRO A 82 -0.70 10.67 16.41
N ASN A 83 -0.46 10.34 17.66
CA ASN A 83 0.50 11.06 18.49
C ASN A 83 1.92 10.55 18.27
N SER A 84 2.86 11.45 18.06
CA SER A 84 4.27 11.10 17.80
C SER A 84 5.07 10.74 19.06
N ALA A 85 4.51 10.92 20.25
CA ALA A 85 5.11 10.57 21.54
C ALA A 85 4.04 10.14 22.52
N GLY A 86 4.36 9.20 23.41
CA GLY A 86 3.42 8.56 24.32
C GLY A 86 2.54 7.55 23.56
N TRP A 87 1.33 7.36 24.05
CA TRP A 87 0.36 6.46 23.43
C TRP A 87 -0.15 6.99 22.11
N ASN A 88 -0.14 6.15 21.12
CA ASN A 88 -0.80 6.33 19.82
C ASN A 88 -1.55 5.06 19.47
N GLY A 89 -2.54 5.17 18.61
CA GLY A 89 -3.33 4.02 18.23
C GLY A 89 -4.41 4.34 17.23
N GLU A 90 -5.00 3.30 16.71
CA GLU A 90 -6.11 3.33 15.77
C GLU A 90 -6.99 2.11 16.00
N LEU A 91 -8.29 2.29 15.85
CA LEU A 91 -9.28 1.22 15.77
C LEU A 91 -10.22 1.54 14.62
N GLY A 92 -10.54 0.56 13.80
CA GLY A 92 -11.49 0.73 12.71
C GLY A 92 -12.24 -0.54 12.39
N PHE A 93 -13.40 -0.34 11.79
CA PHE A 93 -14.28 -1.37 11.27
C PHE A 93 -14.74 -0.97 9.87
N ARG A 94 -14.89 -1.94 9.00
CA ARG A 94 -15.46 -1.77 7.67
C ARG A 94 -16.26 -3.01 7.28
N GLU A 95 -17.41 -2.80 6.68
CA GLU A 95 -18.21 -3.81 6.02
C GLU A 95 -18.44 -3.42 4.57
N VAL A 96 -18.36 -4.37 3.67
CA VAL A 96 -18.70 -4.24 2.26
C VAL A 96 -19.62 -5.39 1.92
N GLN A 97 -20.88 -5.07 1.64
CA GLN A 97 -21.91 -6.06 1.37
C GLN A 97 -21.74 -6.68 -0.02
N ARG A 98 -22.38 -7.84 -0.22
CA ARG A 98 -22.21 -8.70 -1.40
C ARG A 98 -22.48 -8.01 -2.72
N ASN A 99 -23.56 -7.25 -2.77
CA ASN A 99 -24.07 -6.59 -3.98
C ASN A 99 -23.59 -5.14 -4.11
N PHE A 100 -22.75 -4.67 -3.18
CA PHE A 100 -22.19 -3.31 -3.27
C PHE A 100 -21.30 -3.18 -4.50
N ASN A 101 -21.73 -2.35 -5.46
CA ASN A 101 -21.06 -2.15 -6.74
C ASN A 101 -20.89 -0.66 -7.08
N PRO A 102 -19.79 -0.01 -6.69
CA PRO A 102 -19.49 1.35 -7.10
C PRO A 102 -18.86 1.35 -8.51
N ALA A 103 -19.66 1.34 -9.55
CA ALA A 103 -19.18 1.17 -10.94
C ALA A 103 -18.17 2.23 -11.40
N LEU A 104 -18.20 3.45 -10.83
CA LEU A 104 -17.19 4.50 -11.04
C LEU A 104 -16.10 4.51 -9.94
N GLY A 105 -16.09 3.50 -9.08
CA GLY A 105 -15.11 3.31 -8.01
C GLY A 105 -14.41 1.97 -8.12
N PHE A 106 -13.89 1.50 -6.99
CA PHE A 106 -13.23 0.20 -6.91
C PHE A 106 -13.47 -0.47 -5.56
N VAL A 107 -13.79 -1.75 -5.60
CA VAL A 107 -13.94 -2.63 -4.44
C VAL A 107 -13.03 -3.82 -4.62
N ASN A 108 -12.09 -4.01 -3.71
CA ASN A 108 -11.18 -5.16 -3.73
C ASN A 108 -11.90 -6.48 -3.44
N GLN A 109 -12.86 -6.43 -2.51
CA GLN A 109 -13.55 -7.60 -2.02
C GLN A 109 -14.90 -7.19 -1.45
N ALA A 110 -15.97 -7.85 -1.88
CA ALA A 110 -17.30 -7.74 -1.34
C ALA A 110 -17.64 -8.94 -0.44
N ASP A 111 -18.76 -8.88 0.25
CA ASP A 111 -19.24 -9.89 1.23
C ASP A 111 -18.27 -10.04 2.42
N VAL A 112 -17.66 -8.95 2.88
CA VAL A 112 -16.66 -8.99 3.96
C VAL A 112 -16.86 -7.94 5.02
N GLN A 113 -16.45 -8.31 6.23
CA GLN A 113 -16.25 -7.43 7.36
C GLN A 113 -14.77 -7.41 7.72
N SER A 114 -14.23 -6.27 8.06
CA SER A 114 -12.89 -6.16 8.60
C SER A 114 -12.83 -5.30 9.85
N ILE A 115 -12.17 -5.82 10.88
CA ILE A 115 -11.77 -5.06 12.05
C ILE A 115 -10.25 -4.96 12.07
N TYR A 116 -9.75 -3.78 12.40
CA TYR A 116 -8.31 -3.56 12.53
C TYR A 116 -8.03 -2.61 13.68
N GLY A 117 -6.84 -2.73 14.23
CA GLY A 117 -6.41 -1.83 15.29
C GLY A 117 -4.91 -1.83 15.49
N THR A 118 -4.43 -0.76 16.09
CA THR A 118 -3.04 -0.57 16.50
C THR A 118 -3.02 0.12 17.85
N VAL A 119 -2.16 -0.35 18.73
CA VAL A 119 -1.81 0.36 19.98
C VAL A 119 -0.30 0.32 20.10
N ALA A 120 0.31 1.48 20.23
CA ALA A 120 1.75 1.60 20.41
C ALA A 120 2.10 2.71 21.41
N HIS A 121 3.26 2.59 22.00
CA HIS A 121 3.82 3.62 22.85
C HIS A 121 5.21 4.03 22.36
N THR A 122 5.39 5.33 22.15
CA THR A 122 6.64 5.92 21.73
C THR A 122 7.26 6.71 22.87
N TRP A 123 8.38 6.22 23.37
CA TRP A 123 9.20 6.91 24.35
C TRP A 123 10.15 7.87 23.63
N ARG A 124 10.05 9.14 23.96
CA ARG A 124 11.00 10.18 23.57
C ARG A 124 11.52 10.84 24.86
N ARG A 125 12.75 10.50 25.20
CA ARG A 125 13.43 11.09 26.36
C ARG A 125 14.74 11.72 25.88
N ASP A 126 15.35 12.50 26.71
CA ASP A 126 16.66 13.08 26.47
C ASP A 126 17.77 12.02 26.66
N TRP A 127 17.83 11.07 25.71
CA TRP A 127 18.85 10.05 25.67
C TRP A 127 20.01 10.49 24.78
N ARG A 128 21.23 10.23 25.20
CA ARG A 128 22.45 10.69 24.49
C ARG A 128 22.51 10.23 23.01
N HIS A 129 22.04 9.03 22.70
CA HIS A 129 22.21 8.42 21.37
C HIS A 129 20.89 8.01 20.72
N VAL A 130 19.81 7.91 21.45
CA VAL A 130 18.52 7.42 20.97
C VAL A 130 17.51 8.57 20.99
N ARG A 131 16.86 8.81 19.86
CA ARG A 131 15.79 9.81 19.71
C ARG A 131 14.45 9.25 20.18
N SER A 132 14.14 8.02 19.84
CA SER A 132 12.89 7.37 20.21
C SER A 132 13.01 5.86 20.25
N VAL A 133 12.21 5.26 21.12
CA VAL A 133 11.93 3.82 21.15
C VAL A 133 10.42 3.66 21.03
N THR A 134 9.96 2.81 20.13
CA THR A 134 8.54 2.49 19.98
C THR A 134 8.33 1.00 20.14
N SER A 135 7.28 0.61 20.87
CA SER A 135 6.78 -0.76 20.94
C SER A 135 5.27 -0.75 20.84
N GLY A 136 4.69 -1.79 20.24
CA GLY A 136 3.25 -1.82 20.04
C GLY A 136 2.76 -3.11 19.40
N VAL A 137 1.45 -3.18 19.27
CA VAL A 137 0.76 -4.27 18.59
C VAL A 137 -0.23 -3.71 17.58
N SER A 138 -0.32 -4.33 16.43
CA SER A 138 -1.36 -4.07 15.43
C SER A 138 -1.97 -5.39 14.97
N GLY A 139 -3.25 -5.37 14.65
CA GLY A 139 -3.94 -6.53 14.14
C GLY A 139 -5.00 -6.14 13.12
N ARG A 140 -5.30 -7.08 12.25
CA ARG A 140 -6.40 -7.01 11.29
C ARG A 140 -7.01 -8.39 11.15
N ARG A 141 -8.34 -8.44 11.12
CA ARG A 141 -9.10 -9.64 10.81
C ARG A 141 -10.13 -9.30 9.75
N VAL A 142 -10.18 -10.13 8.73
CA VAL A 142 -11.17 -10.10 7.65
C VAL A 142 -11.97 -11.40 7.73
N GLN A 143 -13.27 -11.28 7.64
CA GLN A 143 -14.19 -12.42 7.59
C GLN A 143 -15.34 -12.13 6.63
N THR A 144 -15.99 -13.16 6.13
CA THR A 144 -17.24 -13.00 5.39
C THR A 144 -18.32 -12.44 6.32
N ILE A 145 -19.38 -11.85 5.77
CA ILE A 145 -20.53 -11.40 6.58
C ILE A 145 -21.18 -12.59 7.30
N GLY A 146 -21.07 -13.81 6.73
CA GLY A 146 -21.45 -15.07 7.38
C GLY A 146 -20.59 -15.49 8.58
N GLY A 147 -19.48 -14.78 8.84
CA GLY A 147 -18.59 -15.03 9.97
C GLY A 147 -17.47 -16.01 9.69
N GLU A 148 -17.32 -16.53 8.48
CA GLU A 148 -16.20 -17.37 8.10
C GLU A 148 -14.92 -16.52 7.96
N LEU A 149 -13.84 -17.00 8.55
CA LEU A 149 -12.57 -16.30 8.43
C LEU A 149 -12.10 -16.29 6.97
N ASP A 150 -11.60 -15.14 6.52
CA ASP A 150 -10.84 -14.99 5.28
C ASP A 150 -9.35 -14.92 5.61
N ASN A 151 -8.93 -13.88 6.30
CA ASN A 151 -7.56 -13.76 6.78
C ASN A 151 -7.47 -12.95 8.08
N GLU A 152 -6.39 -13.20 8.83
CA GLU A 152 -6.04 -12.42 10.01
C GLU A 152 -4.53 -12.26 10.14
N GLU A 153 -4.11 -11.11 10.65
CA GLU A 153 -2.73 -10.80 10.98
C GLU A 153 -2.67 -10.14 12.35
N LEU A 154 -1.75 -10.59 13.19
CA LEU A 154 -1.39 -9.90 14.40
C LEU A 154 0.13 -9.66 14.38
N ARG A 155 0.52 -8.41 14.55
CA ARG A 155 1.90 -7.95 14.48
C ARG A 155 2.31 -7.32 15.80
N PHE A 156 3.33 -7.86 16.40
CA PHE A 156 4.00 -7.32 17.57
C PHE A 156 5.26 -6.57 17.09
N ASN A 157 5.22 -5.26 17.13
CA ASN A 157 6.42 -4.45 17.01
C ASN A 157 7.15 -4.48 18.36
N VAL A 158 8.04 -5.44 18.51
CA VAL A 158 8.75 -5.70 19.78
C VAL A 158 9.54 -4.47 20.17
N VAL A 159 10.28 -3.91 19.21
CA VAL A 159 11.04 -2.69 19.39
C VAL A 159 11.31 -2.02 18.04
N ASP A 160 11.22 -0.70 18.02
CA ASP A 160 11.71 0.17 16.96
C ASP A 160 12.53 1.29 17.60
N ILE A 161 13.82 1.31 17.33
CA ILE A 161 14.77 2.27 17.88
C ILE A 161 15.22 3.19 16.76
N VAL A 162 15.12 4.48 16.97
CA VAL A 162 15.65 5.50 16.05
C VAL A 162 16.61 6.41 16.81
N ASN A 163 17.82 6.57 16.27
CA ASN A 163 18.82 7.46 16.85
C ASN A 163 18.65 8.92 16.37
N HIS A 164 19.49 9.83 16.90
CA HIS A 164 19.42 11.27 16.52
C HIS A 164 19.88 11.52 15.07
N THR A 165 20.65 10.62 14.47
CA THR A 165 21.10 10.70 13.08
C THR A 165 20.16 9.97 12.11
N GLY A 166 18.99 9.49 12.59
CA GLY A 166 17.99 8.83 11.77
C GLY A 166 18.30 7.36 11.44
N ASP A 167 19.33 6.77 12.05
CA ASP A 167 19.56 5.33 11.93
C ASP A 167 18.50 4.59 12.73
N SER A 168 18.04 3.47 12.23
CA SER A 168 16.95 2.68 12.80
C SER A 168 17.27 1.20 12.90
N LEU A 169 16.71 0.58 13.93
CA LEU A 169 16.68 -0.87 14.12
C LEU A 169 15.29 -1.25 14.61
N SER A 170 14.65 -2.21 13.96
CA SER A 170 13.38 -2.74 14.45
C SER A 170 13.34 -4.26 14.43
N ALA A 171 12.60 -4.83 15.37
CA ALA A 171 12.29 -6.24 15.45
C ALA A 171 10.77 -6.41 15.57
N THR A 172 10.23 -7.31 14.76
CA THR A 172 8.79 -7.57 14.68
C THR A 172 8.54 -9.08 14.70
N TYR A 173 7.55 -9.50 15.47
CA TYR A 173 6.97 -10.84 15.42
C TYR A 173 5.56 -10.74 14.85
N MET A 174 5.19 -11.65 13.96
CA MET A 174 3.90 -11.64 13.28
C MET A 174 3.28 -13.03 13.32
N THR A 175 1.97 -13.07 13.54
CA THR A 175 1.16 -14.27 13.37
C THR A 175 0.15 -14.02 12.26
N PHE A 176 -0.10 -15.02 11.46
CA PHE A 176 -1.04 -15.00 10.36
C PHE A 176 -2.01 -16.15 10.47
N GLY A 177 -3.22 -15.95 9.99
CA GLY A 177 -4.20 -16.97 9.77
C GLY A 177 -4.92 -16.70 8.45
N GLU A 178 -5.14 -17.74 7.66
CA GLU A 178 -5.84 -17.66 6.38
C GLU A 178 -6.67 -18.91 6.13
N GLN A 179 -7.86 -18.70 5.59
CA GLN A 179 -8.76 -19.77 5.16
C GLN A 179 -8.84 -19.77 3.64
N LEU A 180 -8.26 -20.77 3.00
CA LEU A 180 -8.38 -20.98 1.56
C LEU A 180 -9.63 -21.80 1.27
N ALA A 181 -10.60 -21.19 0.57
CA ALA A 181 -11.83 -21.88 0.14
C ALA A 181 -11.57 -22.86 -1.02
N GLN A 182 -10.53 -22.62 -1.81
CA GLN A 182 -10.14 -23.42 -2.97
C GLN A 182 -8.62 -23.56 -2.99
N PRO A 183 -8.08 -24.59 -3.66
CA PRO A 183 -6.63 -24.67 -3.90
C PRO A 183 -6.12 -23.42 -4.62
N PHE A 184 -4.99 -22.91 -4.17
CA PHE A 184 -4.36 -21.69 -4.69
C PHE A 184 -2.99 -22.03 -5.30
N GLU A 185 -2.80 -21.71 -6.56
CA GLU A 185 -1.51 -21.81 -7.23
C GLU A 185 -0.63 -20.62 -6.86
N ILE A 186 0.41 -20.85 -6.06
CA ILE A 186 1.31 -19.81 -5.56
C ILE A 186 2.53 -19.59 -6.46
N SER A 187 2.90 -20.60 -7.21
CA SER A 187 3.93 -20.59 -8.25
C SER A 187 3.60 -21.66 -9.26
N GLU A 188 4.16 -21.60 -10.45
CA GLU A 188 3.90 -22.57 -11.51
C GLU A 188 4.03 -24.03 -11.02
N GLY A 189 2.94 -24.75 -11.06
CA GLY A 189 2.85 -26.16 -10.62
C GLY A 189 2.87 -26.38 -9.10
N VAL A 190 2.92 -25.32 -8.26
CA VAL A 190 2.91 -25.41 -6.80
C VAL A 190 1.56 -24.94 -6.26
N PHE A 191 0.74 -25.87 -5.78
CA PHE A 191 -0.61 -25.62 -5.30
C PHE A 191 -0.68 -25.78 -3.78
N ILE A 192 -1.20 -24.78 -3.08
CA ILE A 192 -1.57 -24.88 -1.67
C ILE A 192 -3.02 -25.38 -1.62
N PRO A 193 -3.30 -26.50 -0.94
CA PRO A 193 -4.65 -27.04 -0.81
C PRO A 193 -5.63 -26.06 -0.13
N ALA A 194 -6.93 -26.26 -0.36
CA ALA A 194 -7.94 -25.59 0.44
C ALA A 194 -7.83 -26.02 1.92
N GLY A 195 -7.98 -25.08 2.84
CA GLY A 195 -7.87 -25.36 4.25
C GLY A 195 -7.58 -24.12 5.09
N ARG A 196 -7.51 -24.32 6.41
CA ARG A 196 -7.08 -23.31 7.38
C ARG A 196 -5.58 -23.44 7.61
N TYR A 197 -4.89 -22.30 7.54
CA TYR A 197 -3.47 -22.19 7.79
C TYR A 197 -3.20 -21.13 8.85
N ASP A 198 -2.32 -21.45 9.78
CA ASP A 198 -1.86 -20.53 10.84
C ASP A 198 -0.33 -20.61 10.90
N TRP A 199 0.35 -19.47 10.82
CA TRP A 199 1.82 -19.43 10.81
C TRP A 199 2.40 -18.19 11.46
N ASN A 200 3.71 -18.22 11.75
CA ASN A 200 4.41 -17.15 12.42
C ASN A 200 5.67 -16.74 11.65
N ARG A 201 6.05 -15.47 11.76
CA ARG A 201 7.28 -14.94 11.19
C ARG A 201 7.96 -13.92 12.09
N TYR A 202 9.27 -13.88 12.01
CA TYR A 202 10.12 -12.90 12.67
C TYR A 202 10.79 -12.04 11.64
N CYS A 203 10.85 -10.73 11.86
CA CYS A 203 11.51 -9.79 10.95
C CYS A 203 12.40 -8.84 11.73
N VAL A 204 13.58 -8.57 11.16
CA VAL A 204 14.48 -7.51 11.61
C VAL A 204 14.69 -6.53 10.47
N ARG A 205 14.69 -5.24 10.76
CA ARG A 205 14.97 -4.16 9.81
C ARG A 205 16.06 -3.28 10.37
N VAL A 206 16.96 -2.85 9.49
CA VAL A 206 18.02 -1.90 9.80
C VAL A 206 18.04 -0.82 8.74
N GLY A 207 18.32 0.41 9.14
CA GLY A 207 18.41 1.53 8.21
C GLY A 207 19.37 2.58 8.70
N THR A 208 20.05 3.24 7.78
CA THR A 208 20.81 4.46 8.06
C THR A 208 19.99 5.69 7.71
N GLY A 209 20.31 6.84 8.32
CA GLY A 209 19.58 8.09 8.05
C GLY A 209 19.63 8.46 6.56
N GLU A 210 18.47 8.73 5.97
CA GLU A 210 18.31 9.02 4.54
C GLU A 210 18.92 10.35 4.08
N HIS A 211 19.30 11.23 5.01
CA HIS A 211 19.99 12.49 4.73
C HIS A 211 21.43 12.33 4.29
N ARG A 212 22.01 11.12 4.41
CA ARG A 212 23.38 10.82 4.02
C ARG A 212 23.53 10.72 2.50
N ALA A 213 24.73 11.04 2.00
CA ALA A 213 25.04 10.84 0.58
C ALA A 213 24.88 9.38 0.16
N VAL A 214 25.18 8.44 1.06
CA VAL A 214 24.87 7.01 0.91
C VAL A 214 24.03 6.58 2.09
N SER A 215 22.83 6.05 1.82
CA SER A 215 21.98 5.42 2.81
C SER A 215 21.71 3.97 2.46
N VAL A 216 21.65 3.14 3.49
CA VAL A 216 21.39 1.70 3.37
C VAL A 216 20.15 1.38 4.20
N PHE A 217 19.31 0.56 3.65
CA PHE A 217 18.18 -0.06 4.33
C PHE A 217 18.17 -1.55 4.02
N GLY A 218 17.85 -2.37 4.98
CA GLY A 218 17.72 -3.80 4.78
C GLY A 218 16.76 -4.41 5.77
N TRP A 219 16.16 -5.51 5.37
CA TRP A 219 15.32 -6.32 6.23
C TRP A 219 15.55 -7.79 5.94
N ALA A 220 15.35 -8.62 6.94
CA ALA A 220 15.33 -10.05 6.83
C ALA A 220 14.18 -10.60 7.68
N CYS A 221 13.45 -11.55 7.11
CA CYS A 221 12.37 -12.27 7.77
C CYS A 221 12.57 -13.77 7.60
N ASP A 222 12.28 -14.50 8.66
CA ASP A 222 12.31 -15.96 8.68
C ASP A 222 11.08 -16.47 9.43
N GLY A 223 10.60 -17.65 9.11
CA GLY A 223 9.51 -18.31 9.81
C GLY A 223 8.67 -19.21 8.91
N ASP A 224 7.54 -19.59 9.44
CA ASP A 224 6.59 -20.47 8.76
C ASP A 224 5.87 -19.72 7.64
N PHE A 225 5.33 -20.47 6.69
CA PHE A 225 4.53 -19.96 5.59
C PHE A 225 3.58 -21.05 5.10
N TYR A 226 2.29 -20.87 5.37
CA TYR A 226 1.30 -21.94 5.31
C TYR A 226 1.77 -23.14 6.15
N ASP A 227 1.97 -24.29 5.54
CA ASP A 227 2.47 -25.53 6.16
C ASP A 227 3.96 -25.83 5.85
N GLY A 228 4.67 -24.83 5.33
CA GLY A 228 6.11 -24.86 5.07
C GLY A 228 6.85 -23.69 5.70
N THR A 229 7.91 -23.24 5.03
CA THR A 229 8.77 -22.15 5.53
C THR A 229 9.06 -21.10 4.46
N ARG A 230 9.32 -19.87 4.91
CA ARG A 230 9.74 -18.79 4.01
C ARG A 230 10.82 -17.93 4.65
N ARG A 231 11.96 -17.83 3.98
CA ARG A 231 13.03 -16.87 4.26
C ARG A 231 12.98 -15.73 3.25
N SER A 232 13.10 -14.52 3.73
CA SER A 232 13.02 -13.35 2.87
C SER A 232 14.04 -12.31 3.28
N THR A 233 14.65 -11.64 2.31
CA THR A 233 15.55 -10.51 2.56
C THR A 233 15.41 -9.46 1.47
N GLY A 234 15.65 -8.20 1.83
CA GLY A 234 15.52 -7.07 0.90
C GLY A 234 16.47 -5.92 1.25
N PRO A 235 17.76 -5.99 0.84
CA PRO A 235 18.67 -4.86 0.92
C PRO A 235 18.32 -3.78 -0.11
N ARG A 236 18.56 -2.53 0.27
CA ARG A 236 18.45 -1.34 -0.58
C ARG A 236 19.57 -0.37 -0.26
N VAL A 237 20.19 0.15 -1.29
CA VAL A 237 21.23 1.19 -1.20
C VAL A 237 20.76 2.39 -2.02
N THR A 238 20.82 3.57 -1.44
CA THR A 238 20.55 4.83 -2.12
C THR A 238 21.78 5.70 -2.07
N TRP A 239 22.21 6.20 -3.23
CA TRP A 239 23.35 7.08 -3.38
C TRP A 239 22.92 8.42 -3.99
N ARG A 240 23.16 9.51 -3.24
CA ARG A 240 22.88 10.88 -3.64
C ARG A 240 24.19 11.68 -3.67
N PRO A 241 24.98 11.60 -4.78
CA PRO A 241 26.26 12.29 -4.87
C PRO A 241 26.11 13.82 -4.83
N ASN A 242 24.99 14.33 -5.28
CA ASN A 242 24.67 15.76 -5.30
C ASN A 242 23.14 15.96 -5.35
N LYS A 243 22.70 17.23 -5.42
CA LYS A 243 21.28 17.61 -5.46
C LYS A 243 20.56 17.26 -6.78
N HIS A 244 21.30 16.82 -7.81
CA HIS A 244 20.76 16.56 -9.14
C HIS A 244 20.58 15.08 -9.45
N LEU A 245 21.20 14.20 -8.69
CA LEU A 245 21.18 12.76 -8.96
C LEU A 245 20.91 11.97 -7.68
N ALA A 246 19.91 11.09 -7.74
CA ALA A 246 19.72 10.02 -6.79
C ALA A 246 19.67 8.68 -7.54
N LEU A 247 20.46 7.72 -7.08
CA LEU A 247 20.46 6.35 -7.56
C LEU A 247 20.05 5.43 -6.42
N GLN A 248 19.13 4.53 -6.68
CA GLN A 248 18.70 3.52 -5.73
C GLN A 248 18.75 2.15 -6.37
N ALA A 249 19.40 1.22 -5.71
CA ALA A 249 19.38 -0.18 -6.06
C ALA A 249 18.76 -0.99 -4.93
N SER A 250 17.85 -1.90 -5.25
CA SER A 250 17.27 -2.85 -4.30
C SER A 250 17.22 -4.25 -4.89
N TYR A 251 17.33 -5.24 -4.00
CA TYR A 251 17.22 -6.64 -4.37
C TYR A 251 16.41 -7.36 -3.30
N GLN A 252 15.38 -8.07 -3.71
CA GLN A 252 14.53 -8.86 -2.83
C GLN A 252 14.61 -10.32 -3.22
N VAL A 253 14.74 -11.19 -2.23
CA VAL A 253 14.71 -12.65 -2.40
C VAL A 253 13.70 -13.23 -1.42
N ASN A 254 12.88 -14.15 -1.89
CA ASN A 254 12.07 -15.01 -1.06
C ASN A 254 12.41 -16.46 -1.43
N ASP A 255 12.87 -17.22 -0.46
CA ASP A 255 13.12 -18.65 -0.53
C ASP A 255 11.97 -19.34 0.19
N ILE A 256 11.18 -20.12 -0.54
CA ILE A 256 9.93 -20.72 -0.08
C ILE A 256 10.05 -22.23 -0.25
N ASP A 257 9.81 -22.96 0.83
CA ASP A 257 9.82 -24.41 0.88
C ASP A 257 8.50 -24.91 1.47
N LEU A 258 7.67 -25.50 0.60
CA LEU A 258 6.36 -26.05 0.93
C LEU A 258 6.36 -27.57 0.71
N PRO A 259 5.48 -28.33 1.39
CA PRO A 259 5.31 -29.78 1.11
C PRO A 259 4.96 -30.09 -0.34
N TYR A 260 4.45 -29.11 -1.07
CA TYR A 260 3.95 -29.24 -2.45
C TYR A 260 4.96 -28.78 -3.51
N GLY A 261 6.08 -28.21 -3.10
CA GLY A 261 7.15 -27.71 -3.98
C GLY A 261 7.89 -26.52 -3.40
N SER A 262 9.13 -26.33 -3.85
CA SER A 262 9.99 -25.24 -3.40
C SER A 262 10.34 -24.34 -4.56
N PHE A 263 10.40 -23.03 -4.31
CA PHE A 263 10.76 -22.04 -5.32
C PHE A 263 11.38 -20.80 -4.70
N VAL A 264 12.13 -20.06 -5.52
CA VAL A 264 12.78 -18.81 -5.10
C VAL A 264 12.33 -17.68 -6.00
N THR A 265 11.74 -16.63 -5.41
CA THR A 265 11.45 -15.39 -6.13
C THR A 265 12.58 -14.38 -5.94
N ARG A 266 12.98 -13.71 -7.01
CA ARG A 266 14.02 -12.68 -7.01
C ARG A 266 13.53 -11.47 -7.78
N GLN A 267 13.62 -10.31 -7.15
CA GLN A 267 13.30 -9.04 -7.78
C GLN A 267 14.49 -8.10 -7.61
N ALA A 268 15.00 -7.57 -8.71
CA ALA A 268 16.04 -6.53 -8.72
C ALA A 268 15.44 -5.23 -9.25
N THR A 269 15.72 -4.12 -8.59
CA THR A 269 15.22 -2.81 -9.01
C THR A 269 16.36 -1.80 -9.00
N LEU A 270 16.47 -1.04 -10.09
CA LEU A 270 17.36 0.11 -10.21
C LEU A 270 16.52 1.34 -10.55
N GLN A 271 16.61 2.37 -9.71
CA GLN A 271 15.97 3.66 -9.93
C GLN A 271 17.03 4.74 -10.08
N ALA A 272 16.84 5.64 -11.05
CA ALA A 272 17.70 6.79 -11.29
C ALA A 272 16.84 8.05 -11.46
N ASP A 273 16.94 8.96 -10.50
CA ASP A 273 16.21 10.23 -10.49
C ASP A 273 17.19 11.37 -10.78
N LEU A 274 16.96 12.08 -11.88
CA LEU A 274 17.76 13.22 -12.29
C LEU A 274 16.91 14.50 -12.25
N ALA A 275 17.36 15.46 -11.45
CA ALA A 275 16.79 16.82 -11.42
C ALA A 275 17.76 17.77 -12.16
N PHE A 276 17.57 17.99 -13.43
CA PHE A 276 18.43 18.90 -14.21
C PHE A 276 18.31 20.34 -13.72
N THR A 277 17.09 20.76 -13.42
CA THR A 277 16.74 22.05 -12.84
C THR A 277 15.57 21.88 -11.87
N SER A 278 15.11 22.97 -11.23
CA SER A 278 13.89 22.96 -10.43
C SER A 278 12.61 22.71 -11.23
N THR A 279 12.69 22.71 -12.55
CA THR A 279 11.55 22.52 -13.47
C THR A 279 11.68 21.33 -14.40
N TRP A 280 12.82 20.64 -14.39
CA TRP A 280 13.10 19.48 -15.26
C TRP A 280 13.53 18.28 -14.43
N TYR A 281 12.77 17.19 -14.54
CA TYR A 281 12.99 15.93 -13.85
C TYR A 281 12.98 14.77 -14.85
N TRP A 282 13.81 13.79 -14.61
CA TRP A 282 13.84 12.55 -15.37
C TRP A 282 13.99 11.38 -14.40
N GLU A 283 12.94 10.58 -14.28
CA GLU A 283 12.83 9.43 -13.41
C GLU A 283 12.91 8.16 -14.25
N ASN A 284 13.74 7.22 -13.86
CA ASN A 284 13.94 5.96 -14.56
C ASN A 284 13.87 4.82 -13.56
N LEU A 285 13.09 3.81 -13.89
CA LEU A 285 12.95 2.58 -13.14
C LEU A 285 13.24 1.40 -14.06
N VAL A 286 14.16 0.54 -13.65
CA VAL A 286 14.43 -0.75 -14.27
C VAL A 286 14.14 -1.81 -13.25
N GLN A 287 13.32 -2.79 -13.57
CA GLN A 287 12.93 -3.88 -12.68
C GLN A 287 13.06 -5.20 -13.40
N TYR A 288 13.70 -6.15 -12.77
CA TYR A 288 13.75 -7.54 -13.18
C TYR A 288 13.02 -8.42 -12.16
N ASP A 289 12.28 -9.39 -12.65
CA ASP A 289 11.58 -10.40 -11.88
C ASP A 289 11.82 -11.79 -12.51
N ASN A 290 12.26 -12.77 -11.70
CA ASN A 290 12.58 -14.11 -12.19
C ASN A 290 11.37 -15.05 -12.27
N VAL A 291 10.21 -14.68 -11.75
CA VAL A 291 9.00 -15.51 -11.85
C VAL A 291 8.34 -15.32 -13.20
N SER A 292 8.27 -14.08 -13.65
CA SER A 292 7.76 -13.71 -14.98
C SER A 292 8.87 -13.67 -16.04
N ASP A 293 10.15 -13.86 -15.67
CA ASP A 293 11.33 -13.66 -16.49
C ASP A 293 11.25 -12.37 -17.31
N SER A 294 10.81 -11.32 -16.64
CA SER A 294 10.55 -10.04 -17.27
C SER A 294 11.54 -8.97 -16.79
N LEU A 295 11.93 -8.10 -17.74
CA LEU A 295 12.66 -6.87 -17.50
C LEU A 295 11.79 -5.69 -17.92
N GLY A 296 11.29 -4.95 -16.93
CA GLY A 296 10.50 -3.75 -17.13
C GLY A 296 11.35 -2.49 -17.08
N ILE A 297 11.10 -1.55 -17.99
CA ILE A 297 11.71 -0.21 -17.98
C ILE A 297 10.59 0.81 -18.02
N ASN A 298 10.55 1.70 -17.03
CA ASN A 298 9.68 2.86 -17.00
C ASN A 298 10.55 4.12 -16.95
N SER A 299 10.35 5.05 -17.89
CA SER A 299 11.10 6.29 -17.98
C SER A 299 10.14 7.46 -18.12
N ILE A 300 10.19 8.40 -17.19
CA ILE A 300 9.29 9.55 -17.12
C ILE A 300 10.12 10.82 -17.14
N MET A 301 9.96 11.60 -18.19
CA MET A 301 10.51 12.94 -18.28
C MET A 301 9.41 13.96 -18.04
N ARG A 302 9.63 14.88 -17.11
CA ARG A 302 8.67 15.90 -16.71
C ARG A 302 9.29 17.28 -16.78
N TRP A 303 8.59 18.21 -17.44
CA TRP A 303 8.96 19.59 -17.52
C TRP A 303 7.81 20.50 -17.06
N VAL A 304 8.06 21.30 -16.03
CA VAL A 304 7.11 22.22 -15.39
C VAL A 304 7.67 23.66 -15.50
N PRO A 305 7.60 24.31 -16.67
CA PRO A 305 8.20 25.64 -16.85
C PRO A 305 7.59 26.72 -15.95
N LEU A 306 6.31 26.60 -15.66
CA LEU A 306 5.54 27.51 -14.79
C LEU A 306 4.45 26.70 -14.07
N ALA A 307 4.00 27.21 -12.90
CA ALA A 307 2.88 26.62 -12.19
C ALA A 307 1.64 26.51 -13.08
N GLY A 308 1.07 25.32 -13.18
CA GLY A 308 -0.09 25.02 -14.04
C GLY A 308 0.23 24.70 -15.49
N ARG A 309 1.51 24.61 -15.86
CA ARG A 309 1.95 24.16 -17.19
C ARG A 309 2.91 23.00 -17.04
N GLU A 310 2.57 21.87 -17.60
CA GLU A 310 3.35 20.64 -17.44
C GLU A 310 3.38 19.86 -18.76
N LEU A 311 4.55 19.37 -19.14
CA LEU A 311 4.75 18.40 -20.19
C LEU A 311 5.33 17.13 -19.56
N VAL A 312 4.68 16.01 -19.79
CA VAL A 312 5.14 14.69 -19.33
C VAL A 312 5.31 13.77 -20.52
N LEU A 313 6.46 13.16 -20.65
CA LEU A 313 6.75 12.07 -21.58
C LEU A 313 6.98 10.80 -20.78
N VAL A 314 6.24 9.76 -21.09
CA VAL A 314 6.33 8.43 -20.47
C VAL A 314 6.74 7.42 -21.53
N VAL A 315 7.74 6.62 -21.23
CA VAL A 315 8.16 5.48 -22.05
C VAL A 315 8.15 4.24 -21.17
N ASN A 316 7.30 3.28 -21.52
CA ASN A 316 7.24 1.96 -20.90
C ASN A 316 7.76 0.93 -21.89
N ARG A 317 8.64 0.06 -21.44
CA ARG A 317 9.15 -1.09 -22.19
C ARG A 317 9.15 -2.32 -21.30
N GLU A 318 8.77 -3.44 -21.87
CA GLU A 318 8.86 -4.73 -21.22
C GLU A 318 9.54 -5.71 -22.18
N PHE A 319 10.42 -6.50 -21.60
CA PHE A 319 11.16 -7.55 -22.29
C PHE A 319 10.97 -8.83 -21.51
N THR A 320 10.70 -9.93 -22.18
CA THR A 320 10.54 -11.24 -21.60
C THR A 320 11.52 -12.22 -22.20
N ASP A 321 11.97 -13.19 -21.40
CA ASP A 321 12.79 -14.32 -21.84
C ASP A 321 12.04 -15.63 -21.59
N PRO A 322 11.03 -15.99 -22.42
CA PRO A 322 10.13 -17.09 -22.17
C PRO A 322 10.81 -18.47 -22.25
N LEU A 323 12.07 -18.53 -22.67
CA LEU A 323 12.83 -19.77 -22.82
C LEU A 323 14.05 -19.86 -21.88
N GLU A 324 14.19 -18.93 -20.93
CA GLU A 324 15.32 -18.85 -19.99
C GLU A 324 16.72 -18.88 -20.66
N GLN A 325 16.78 -18.42 -21.91
CA GLN A 325 18.00 -18.44 -22.72
C GLN A 325 18.82 -17.16 -22.63
N ARG A 326 18.41 -16.21 -21.75
CA ARG A 326 18.94 -14.83 -21.64
C ARG A 326 18.80 -14.02 -22.93
N ASP A 327 17.79 -14.34 -23.75
CA ASP A 327 17.43 -13.63 -24.96
C ASP A 327 16.11 -12.85 -24.73
N PHE A 328 16.25 -11.69 -24.11
CA PHE A 328 15.13 -10.81 -23.79
C PHE A 328 14.53 -10.18 -25.04
N ASN A 329 13.34 -10.62 -25.41
CA ASN A 329 12.58 -10.08 -26.52
C ASN A 329 11.58 -9.01 -26.03
N SER A 330 11.41 -7.93 -26.81
CA SER A 330 10.43 -6.90 -26.47
C SER A 330 9.01 -7.46 -26.55
N SER A 331 8.35 -7.57 -25.40
CA SER A 331 6.97 -8.05 -25.28
C SER A 331 5.95 -6.91 -25.31
N PHE A 332 6.32 -5.73 -24.78
CA PHE A 332 5.45 -4.57 -24.72
C PHE A 332 6.23 -3.26 -24.88
N GLY A 333 5.61 -2.29 -25.50
CA GLY A 333 6.17 -0.93 -25.62
C GLY A 333 5.10 0.11 -25.80
N GLU A 334 5.07 1.08 -24.91
CA GLU A 334 4.18 2.23 -24.96
C GLU A 334 4.97 3.53 -24.80
N THR A 335 4.59 4.56 -25.56
CA THR A 335 5.09 5.91 -25.37
C THR A 335 3.91 6.86 -25.35
N ALA A 336 3.78 7.61 -24.28
CA ALA A 336 2.70 8.58 -24.08
C ALA A 336 3.26 9.97 -23.80
N MET A 337 2.64 10.99 -24.37
CA MET A 337 2.94 12.39 -24.07
C MET A 337 1.68 13.09 -23.57
N LYS A 338 1.77 13.75 -22.44
CA LYS A 338 0.70 14.51 -21.82
C LYS A 338 1.12 15.96 -21.67
N PHE A 339 0.26 16.85 -22.16
CA PHE A 339 0.39 18.28 -21.91
C PHE A 339 -0.75 18.76 -21.02
N HIS A 340 -0.41 19.42 -19.93
CA HIS A 340 -1.37 20.03 -19.01
C HIS A 340 -1.17 21.53 -18.96
N TYR A 341 -2.27 22.27 -19.06
CA TYR A 341 -2.28 23.73 -18.99
C TYR A 341 -3.47 24.22 -18.14
N THR A 342 -3.18 24.99 -17.12
CA THR A 342 -4.20 25.60 -16.26
C THR A 342 -4.39 27.06 -16.64
N PHE A 343 -5.59 27.41 -17.04
CA PHE A 343 -5.99 28.81 -17.20
C PHE A 343 -6.47 29.34 -15.85
N ARG A 344 -6.00 30.51 -15.46
CA ARG A 344 -6.52 31.25 -14.30
C ARG A 344 -7.12 32.53 -14.83
N PHE A 345 -8.37 32.76 -14.53
CA PHE A 345 -9.12 33.96 -14.84
C PHE A 345 -9.15 34.89 -13.65
#